data_1a2ee4c6b4fbdd6aed0f545aafabaa53
#
_entry.id   1a2ee4c6b4fbdd6aed0f545aafabaa53
#
_cell.length_a   1.000
_cell.length_b   1.000
_cell.length_c   1.000
_cell.angle_alpha   90.00
_cell.angle_beta   90.00
_cell.angle_gamma   90.00
#
_symmetry.space_group_name_H-M   'P 1'
#
loop_
_entity.id
_entity.type
_entity.pdbx_description
1 polymer ?
#
loop_
_entity_poly.entity_id
_entity_poly.type
_entity_poly.pdbx_seq_one_letter_code
_entity_poly.pdbx_strand_id
1 'polypeptide(L)'
;MKDVHKNSMRPIAIDLFAGAGGMSLGFEQAGFNVAASVEIDPIHACVHKFNFPDCTVIAESVETLSGDEIRRRAGITGKVSVVCGGAPCQGFSMIGKRVLDDPRNGLVRHFVRIVAELDADFFVFENVKGLTVGAHRRFLDELIDAFEAVGYRVRLPWSVLNAASYGVPQDRRRLFLLGAKNNLQTPLYPAPITTRMDQQLEHTLSPTPTCAEALGDLPDADRYEQLAEADEVKIGALPRKISEYAREMRCLANDAWHFGIPREWNSKLLTSSARTMHSEISRLRFAETTPGSVEPISRFFKLAPDGISNTLRAGTDAARGAFTSPRPIHYAHNRCITVREMARLHGFPDWFRFHRTKWHGARQIGNAVPPPLARAVASAIMEAAEVTPQKVADALPLGARKLLTMEMSEASEYWGVPCPVQTRDRKSGAKKRPQWQTEIERLSRATS
;
A
#
# COMPACT_ATOMS: atom_id res chain seq x y z
N MET A 1 1.82 -32.73 1.87
CA MET A 1 2.62 -32.08 0.83
C MET A 1 1.72 -31.98 -0.39
N LYS A 2 0.94 -30.90 -0.52
CA LYS A 2 0.10 -30.62 -1.69
C LYS A 2 0.95 -29.84 -2.70
N ASP A 3 0.84 -30.24 -3.94
CA ASP A 3 1.65 -29.78 -5.07
C ASP A 3 1.87 -28.28 -5.13
N VAL A 4 3.07 -27.84 -4.78
CA VAL A 4 3.60 -26.47 -4.99
C VAL A 4 3.87 -26.19 -6.50
N HIS A 5 3.60 -27.16 -7.38
CA HIS A 5 4.04 -27.15 -8.78
C HIS A 5 3.07 -26.54 -9.82
N LYS A 6 1.88 -26.05 -9.43
CA LYS A 6 0.94 -25.49 -10.42
C LYS A 6 1.28 -24.06 -10.92
N ASN A 7 2.24 -23.38 -10.30
CA ASN A 7 2.64 -22.00 -10.67
C ASN A 7 3.99 -21.92 -11.44
N SER A 8 4.48 -23.05 -11.96
CA SER A 8 5.85 -23.18 -12.52
C SER A 8 6.13 -22.38 -13.80
N MET A 9 5.13 -21.72 -14.39
CA MET A 9 5.29 -20.93 -15.63
C MET A 9 5.27 -19.42 -15.44
N ARG A 10 4.98 -18.92 -14.23
CA ARG A 10 4.94 -17.47 -13.96
C ARG A 10 6.32 -16.94 -13.55
N PRO A 11 6.80 -15.81 -14.09
CA PRO A 11 8.06 -15.21 -13.67
C PRO A 11 8.05 -14.92 -12.16
N ILE A 12 9.19 -15.15 -11.51
CA ILE A 12 9.31 -14.99 -10.05
C ILE A 12 9.57 -13.53 -9.70
N ALA A 13 8.74 -13.01 -8.80
CA ALA A 13 8.93 -11.72 -8.15
C ALA A 13 9.24 -11.89 -6.66
N ILE A 14 10.07 -10.99 -6.12
CA ILE A 14 10.36 -10.87 -4.68
C ILE A 14 10.06 -9.44 -4.28
N ASP A 15 9.22 -9.26 -3.24
CA ASP A 15 8.80 -7.94 -2.74
C ASP A 15 9.52 -7.63 -1.42
N LEU A 16 10.42 -6.65 -1.43
CA LEU A 16 11.14 -6.16 -0.26
C LEU A 16 10.44 -4.95 0.34
N PHE A 17 10.34 -4.88 1.66
CA PHE A 17 9.57 -3.86 2.39
C PHE A 17 8.08 -3.93 2.04
N ALA A 18 7.57 -5.14 1.93
CA ALA A 18 6.32 -5.47 1.26
C ALA A 18 5.06 -4.89 1.95
N GLY A 19 5.14 -4.51 3.23
CA GLY A 19 3.98 -4.04 3.98
C GLY A 19 2.84 -5.05 3.97
N ALA A 20 1.63 -4.58 3.74
CA ALA A 20 0.47 -5.46 3.59
C ALA A 20 0.32 -6.10 2.20
N GLY A 21 1.18 -5.74 1.22
CA GLY A 21 1.20 -6.36 -0.09
C GLY A 21 0.55 -5.55 -1.23
N GLY A 22 0.60 -4.22 -1.19
CA GLY A 22 0.07 -3.40 -2.28
C GLY A 22 0.84 -3.58 -3.59
N MET A 23 2.18 -3.61 -3.50
CA MET A 23 3.05 -3.88 -4.65
C MET A 23 2.93 -5.34 -5.07
N SER A 24 2.97 -6.28 -4.13
CA SER A 24 2.75 -7.71 -4.38
C SER A 24 1.46 -7.97 -5.15
N LEU A 25 0.33 -7.31 -4.79
CA LEU A 25 -0.93 -7.48 -5.50
C LEU A 25 -0.84 -7.00 -6.95
N GLY A 26 -0.22 -5.84 -7.19
CA GLY A 26 -0.03 -5.33 -8.56
C GLY A 26 0.84 -6.25 -9.41
N PHE A 27 1.93 -6.79 -8.84
CA PHE A 27 2.79 -7.76 -9.52
C PHE A 27 2.04 -9.08 -9.81
N GLU A 28 1.28 -9.60 -8.86
CA GLU A 28 0.46 -10.79 -9.06
C GLU A 28 -0.57 -10.56 -10.18
N GLN A 29 -1.24 -9.39 -10.18
CA GLN A 29 -2.20 -9.00 -11.22
C GLN A 29 -1.57 -8.79 -12.60
N ALA A 30 -0.29 -8.47 -12.68
CA ALA A 30 0.46 -8.41 -13.94
C ALA A 30 0.90 -9.79 -14.43
N GLY A 31 0.77 -10.85 -13.62
CA GLY A 31 1.09 -12.23 -14.00
C GLY A 31 2.37 -12.78 -13.35
N PHE A 32 2.99 -12.10 -12.39
CA PHE A 32 4.12 -12.65 -11.63
C PHE A 32 3.66 -13.65 -10.56
N ASN A 33 4.55 -14.56 -10.21
CA ASN A 33 4.50 -15.31 -8.97
C ASN A 33 5.30 -14.57 -7.91
N VAL A 34 4.64 -13.93 -6.95
CA VAL A 34 5.30 -13.29 -5.80
C VAL A 34 5.71 -14.40 -4.82
N ALA A 35 6.86 -15.00 -5.07
CA ALA A 35 7.33 -16.19 -4.34
C ALA A 35 7.78 -15.88 -2.92
N ALA A 36 8.34 -14.69 -2.69
CA ALA A 36 8.75 -14.24 -1.37
C ALA A 36 8.43 -12.76 -1.14
N SER A 37 8.18 -12.42 0.12
CA SER A 37 8.08 -11.05 0.60
C SER A 37 8.85 -10.87 1.91
N VAL A 38 9.51 -9.72 2.08
CA VAL A 38 10.24 -9.37 3.30
C VAL A 38 9.61 -8.14 3.92
N GLU A 39 9.20 -8.23 5.19
CA GLU A 39 8.56 -7.14 5.94
C GLU A 39 8.93 -7.23 7.42
N ILE A 40 9.52 -6.16 7.96
CA ILE A 40 10.00 -6.15 9.36
C ILE A 40 8.88 -6.01 10.41
N ASP A 41 7.75 -5.40 10.04
CA ASP A 41 6.61 -5.24 10.97
C ASP A 41 5.82 -6.56 11.04
N PRO A 42 5.81 -7.26 12.19
CA PRO A 42 5.16 -8.56 12.32
C PRO A 42 3.65 -8.54 12.01
N ILE A 43 2.96 -7.43 12.34
CA ILE A 43 1.52 -7.27 12.04
C ILE A 43 1.31 -7.10 10.53
N HIS A 44 2.16 -6.33 9.85
CA HIS A 44 2.08 -6.19 8.40
C HIS A 44 2.38 -7.52 7.70
N ALA A 45 3.38 -8.26 8.16
CA ALA A 45 3.71 -9.60 7.68
C ALA A 45 2.54 -10.59 7.86
N CYS A 46 1.81 -10.53 9.00
CA CYS A 46 0.60 -11.34 9.21
C CYS A 46 -0.50 -11.01 8.18
N VAL A 47 -0.75 -9.72 7.93
CA VAL A 47 -1.74 -9.30 6.92
C VAL A 47 -1.32 -9.70 5.52
N HIS A 48 -0.03 -9.58 5.20
CA HIS A 48 0.52 -10.06 3.93
C HIS A 48 0.27 -11.56 3.76
N LYS A 49 0.62 -12.38 4.76
CA LYS A 49 0.40 -13.84 4.75
C LYS A 49 -1.06 -14.22 4.62
N PHE A 50 -1.98 -13.42 5.17
CA PHE A 50 -3.40 -13.64 5.01
C PHE A 50 -3.85 -13.48 3.55
N ASN A 51 -3.41 -12.41 2.88
CA ASN A 51 -3.83 -12.10 1.51
C ASN A 51 -3.09 -12.93 0.45
N PHE A 52 -1.87 -13.38 0.77
CA PHE A 52 -0.99 -14.16 -0.12
C PHE A 52 -0.54 -15.45 0.59
N PRO A 53 -1.44 -16.44 0.74
CA PRO A 53 -1.14 -17.65 1.51
C PRO A 53 -0.02 -18.49 0.90
N ASP A 54 0.18 -18.46 -0.42
CA ASP A 54 1.23 -19.21 -1.11
C ASP A 54 2.59 -18.47 -1.12
N CYS A 55 2.60 -17.17 -0.81
CA CYS A 55 3.84 -16.40 -0.70
C CYS A 55 4.60 -16.78 0.59
N THR A 56 5.91 -16.95 0.48
CA THR A 56 6.80 -17.08 1.64
C THR A 56 7.04 -15.69 2.24
N VAL A 57 6.37 -15.40 3.35
CA VAL A 57 6.56 -14.13 4.07
C VAL A 57 7.69 -14.30 5.08
N ILE A 58 8.67 -13.41 5.04
CA ILE A 58 9.83 -13.36 5.95
C ILE A 58 9.69 -12.10 6.81
N ALA A 59 9.38 -12.29 8.09
CA ALA A 59 9.15 -11.18 9.03
C ALA A 59 10.46 -10.72 9.69
N GLU A 60 11.43 -10.32 8.89
CA GLU A 60 12.78 -9.93 9.33
C GLU A 60 13.28 -8.67 8.62
N SER A 61 14.39 -8.10 9.13
CA SER A 61 15.07 -6.98 8.47
C SER A 61 15.84 -7.47 7.24
N VAL A 62 15.77 -6.71 6.14
CA VAL A 62 16.64 -6.93 4.97
C VAL A 62 18.13 -6.80 5.30
N GLU A 63 18.48 -6.18 6.43
CA GLU A 63 19.87 -6.03 6.88
C GLU A 63 20.53 -7.36 7.23
N THR A 64 19.74 -8.29 7.80
CA THR A 64 20.19 -9.60 8.27
C THR A 64 20.03 -10.72 7.26
N LEU A 65 19.28 -10.49 6.18
CA LEU A 65 18.97 -11.48 5.15
C LEU A 65 19.97 -11.41 4.00
N SER A 66 20.33 -12.56 3.43
CA SER A 66 20.99 -12.69 2.14
C SER A 66 20.02 -13.15 1.05
N GLY A 67 20.40 -12.95 -0.22
CA GLY A 67 19.65 -13.47 -1.37
C GLY A 67 19.51 -14.99 -1.34
N ASP A 68 20.57 -15.71 -0.95
CA ASP A 68 20.53 -17.17 -0.80
C ASP A 68 19.57 -17.63 0.28
N GLU A 69 19.51 -16.93 1.41
CA GLU A 69 18.56 -17.25 2.48
C GLU A 69 17.11 -17.01 2.04
N ILE A 70 16.84 -15.94 1.29
CA ILE A 70 15.51 -15.69 0.71
C ILE A 70 15.14 -16.83 -0.26
N ARG A 71 16.06 -17.23 -1.17
CA ARG A 71 15.86 -18.34 -2.10
C ARG A 71 15.56 -19.64 -1.35
N ARG A 72 16.38 -19.96 -0.35
CA ARG A 72 16.27 -21.19 0.43
C ARG A 72 14.92 -21.28 1.15
N ARG A 73 14.50 -20.21 1.84
CA ARG A 73 13.23 -20.17 2.57
C ARG A 73 12.02 -20.25 1.65
N ALA A 74 12.08 -19.61 0.50
CA ALA A 74 11.00 -19.61 -0.49
C ALA A 74 11.02 -20.80 -1.44
N GLY A 75 12.00 -21.71 -1.32
CA GLY A 75 12.14 -22.85 -2.22
C GLY A 75 12.39 -22.47 -3.68
N ILE A 76 13.02 -21.32 -3.93
CA ILE A 76 13.25 -20.80 -5.28
C ILE A 76 14.52 -21.46 -5.85
N THR A 77 14.31 -22.37 -6.80
CA THR A 77 15.40 -23.02 -7.56
C THR A 77 15.64 -22.38 -8.91
N GLY A 78 14.66 -21.66 -9.44
CA GLY A 78 14.72 -21.00 -10.74
C GLY A 78 15.27 -19.57 -10.68
N LYS A 79 15.26 -18.92 -11.84
CA LYS A 79 15.66 -17.54 -12.02
C LYS A 79 14.69 -16.58 -11.34
N VAL A 80 15.20 -15.56 -10.66
CA VAL A 80 14.38 -14.46 -10.14
C VAL A 80 14.24 -13.43 -11.26
N SER A 81 13.02 -13.18 -11.69
CA SER A 81 12.77 -12.25 -12.78
C SER A 81 12.83 -10.80 -12.29
N VAL A 82 12.28 -10.50 -11.11
CA VAL A 82 12.26 -9.14 -10.60
C VAL A 82 12.32 -9.09 -9.07
N VAL A 83 13.07 -8.12 -8.56
CA VAL A 83 12.99 -7.68 -7.16
C VAL A 83 12.34 -6.30 -7.15
N CYS A 84 11.25 -6.15 -6.40
CA CYS A 84 10.59 -4.87 -6.21
C CYS A 84 10.58 -4.45 -4.75
N GLY A 85 10.38 -3.16 -4.47
CA GLY A 85 10.24 -2.68 -3.11
C GLY A 85 10.35 -1.18 -2.94
N GLY A 86 9.85 -0.69 -1.80
CA GLY A 86 9.88 0.72 -1.39
C GLY A 86 10.69 0.92 -0.11
N ALA A 87 12.02 0.97 -0.20
CA ALA A 87 12.88 1.14 0.96
C ALA A 87 12.64 2.49 1.65
N PRO A 88 12.45 2.54 2.98
CA PRO A 88 12.29 3.81 3.68
C PRO A 88 13.59 4.63 3.63
N CYS A 89 13.48 5.91 3.24
CA CYS A 89 14.58 6.86 3.21
C CYS A 89 14.38 7.94 4.29
N GLN A 90 15.29 8.08 5.22
CA GLN A 90 15.15 8.98 6.37
C GLN A 90 16.31 9.97 6.57
N GLY A 91 17.44 9.79 5.92
CA GLY A 91 18.66 10.54 6.16
C GLY A 91 19.14 11.41 5.01
N PHE A 92 18.89 12.73 5.07
CA PHE A 92 19.22 13.64 3.97
C PHE A 92 20.13 14.83 4.37
N SER A 93 20.74 14.81 5.55
CA SER A 93 21.53 15.94 6.03
C SER A 93 22.96 15.55 6.40
N MET A 94 23.84 15.40 5.41
CA MET A 94 25.28 15.39 5.67
C MET A 94 26.01 16.19 4.61
N ILE A 95 26.55 17.34 5.01
CA ILE A 95 27.45 18.16 4.19
C ILE A 95 28.81 17.42 4.14
N GLY A 96 29.28 17.08 2.94
CA GLY A 96 30.62 16.58 2.71
C GLY A 96 30.85 15.05 2.67
N LYS A 97 29.82 14.21 2.94
CA LYS A 97 29.89 12.74 2.78
C LYS A 97 28.90 12.26 1.74
N ARG A 98 29.09 11.05 1.19
CA ARG A 98 28.08 10.41 0.35
C ARG A 98 26.79 10.23 1.16
N VAL A 99 25.65 10.61 0.59
CA VAL A 99 24.34 10.53 1.27
C VAL A 99 23.93 9.07 1.47
N LEU A 100 24.32 8.18 0.57
CA LEU A 100 24.13 6.72 0.70
C LEU A 100 24.91 6.13 1.90
N ASP A 101 26.01 6.75 2.35
CA ASP A 101 26.80 6.27 3.49
C ASP A 101 26.21 6.69 4.85
N ASP A 102 25.13 7.50 4.85
CA ASP A 102 24.39 7.79 6.06
C ASP A 102 23.71 6.50 6.57
N PRO A 103 23.94 6.06 7.84
CA PRO A 103 23.33 4.86 8.41
C PRO A 103 21.81 4.82 8.26
N ARG A 104 21.14 5.99 8.23
CA ARG A 104 19.68 6.11 8.05
C ARG A 104 19.21 5.70 6.64
N ASN A 105 20.13 5.62 5.66
CA ASN A 105 19.90 5.17 4.29
C ASN A 105 20.41 3.74 4.05
N GLY A 106 20.89 3.05 5.08
CA GLY A 106 21.39 1.68 5.00
C GLY A 106 20.45 0.71 4.31
N LEU A 107 19.14 0.84 4.56
CA LEU A 107 18.11 -0.02 3.96
C LEU A 107 18.08 0.05 2.42
N VAL A 108 18.37 1.21 1.85
CA VAL A 108 18.46 1.36 0.38
C VAL A 108 19.67 0.61 -0.19
N ARG A 109 20.83 0.64 0.51
CA ARG A 109 21.99 -0.17 0.12
C ARG A 109 21.71 -1.66 0.21
N HIS A 110 20.97 -2.09 1.23
CA HIS A 110 20.54 -3.48 1.34
C HIS A 110 19.57 -3.89 0.22
N PHE A 111 18.72 -2.97 -0.28
CA PHE A 111 17.93 -3.25 -1.47
C PHE A 111 18.83 -3.55 -2.68
N VAL A 112 19.81 -2.68 -2.98
CA VAL A 112 20.76 -2.89 -4.09
C VAL A 112 21.53 -4.21 -3.91
N ARG A 113 22.03 -4.48 -2.69
CA ARG A 113 22.75 -5.72 -2.37
C ARG A 113 21.90 -6.96 -2.63
N ILE A 114 20.65 -7.00 -2.16
CA ILE A 114 19.76 -8.16 -2.34
C ILE A 114 19.38 -8.34 -3.81
N VAL A 115 19.16 -7.26 -4.57
CA VAL A 115 18.95 -7.34 -6.03
C VAL A 115 20.12 -8.05 -6.71
N ALA A 116 21.35 -7.70 -6.36
CA ALA A 116 22.58 -8.31 -6.90
C ALA A 116 22.75 -9.77 -6.44
N GLU A 117 22.57 -10.06 -5.13
CA GLU A 117 22.68 -11.41 -4.57
C GLU A 117 21.65 -12.39 -5.14
N LEU A 118 20.44 -11.93 -5.43
CA LEU A 118 19.39 -12.72 -6.07
C LEU A 118 19.62 -12.91 -7.57
N ASP A 119 20.58 -12.20 -8.13
CA ASP A 119 20.86 -12.19 -9.57
C ASP A 119 19.57 -11.95 -10.38
N ALA A 120 18.74 -10.97 -9.95
CA ALA A 120 17.46 -10.69 -10.57
C ALA A 120 17.63 -10.06 -11.96
N ASP A 121 16.77 -10.39 -12.93
CA ASP A 121 16.82 -9.78 -14.25
C ASP A 121 16.50 -8.30 -14.23
N PHE A 122 15.48 -7.94 -13.44
CA PHE A 122 14.96 -6.60 -13.31
C PHE A 122 14.83 -6.20 -11.85
N PHE A 123 14.80 -4.89 -11.63
CA PHE A 123 14.39 -4.35 -10.34
C PHE A 123 13.41 -3.19 -10.50
N VAL A 124 12.58 -3.00 -9.48
CA VAL A 124 11.67 -1.86 -9.32
C VAL A 124 11.86 -1.27 -7.94
N PHE A 125 12.46 -0.09 -7.88
CA PHE A 125 12.61 0.67 -6.64
C PHE A 125 11.59 1.80 -6.60
N GLU A 126 10.75 1.83 -5.55
CA GLU A 126 9.74 2.86 -5.35
C GLU A 126 10.12 3.78 -4.20
N ASN A 127 9.79 5.08 -4.31
CA ASN A 127 9.93 6.01 -3.20
C ASN A 127 9.02 7.24 -3.35
N VAL A 128 9.03 8.09 -2.33
CA VAL A 128 8.29 9.35 -2.35
C VAL A 128 8.88 10.34 -3.36
N LYS A 129 8.02 11.17 -3.99
CA LYS A 129 8.45 12.22 -4.93
C LYS A 129 9.53 13.16 -4.34
N GLY A 130 9.55 13.35 -3.01
CA GLY A 130 10.53 14.22 -2.33
C GLY A 130 11.99 13.92 -2.64
N LEU A 131 12.33 12.70 -3.06
CA LEU A 131 13.69 12.32 -3.48
C LEU A 131 14.17 13.03 -4.75
N THR A 132 13.30 13.62 -5.53
CA THR A 132 13.66 14.24 -6.83
C THR A 132 14.04 15.72 -6.73
N VAL A 133 13.98 16.33 -5.54
CA VAL A 133 14.16 17.78 -5.37
C VAL A 133 15.23 18.13 -4.32
N GLY A 134 15.93 19.26 -4.55
CA GLY A 134 16.90 19.81 -3.60
C GLY A 134 18.10 18.86 -3.36
N ALA A 135 18.55 18.81 -2.11
CA ALA A 135 19.68 17.97 -1.69
C ALA A 135 19.42 16.47 -1.86
N HIS A 136 18.15 16.05 -2.00
CA HIS A 136 17.79 14.66 -2.16
C HIS A 136 18.09 14.10 -3.55
N ARG A 137 18.25 14.97 -4.55
CA ARG A 137 18.61 14.56 -5.90
C ARG A 137 19.97 13.87 -5.95
N ARG A 138 20.96 14.37 -5.18
CA ARG A 138 22.27 13.73 -5.09
C ARG A 138 22.19 12.28 -4.61
N PHE A 139 21.31 12.00 -3.65
CA PHE A 139 21.05 10.63 -3.20
C PHE A 139 20.53 9.75 -4.33
N LEU A 140 19.65 10.28 -5.18
CA LEU A 140 19.11 9.55 -6.33
C LEU A 140 20.21 9.23 -7.35
N ASP A 141 21.11 10.18 -7.61
CA ASP A 141 22.27 9.98 -8.50
C ASP A 141 23.21 8.90 -7.92
N GLU A 142 23.56 8.99 -6.62
CA GLU A 142 24.38 7.97 -5.92
C GLU A 142 23.72 6.58 -5.90
N LEU A 143 22.39 6.50 -5.86
CA LEU A 143 21.66 5.24 -5.93
C LEU A 143 21.72 4.63 -7.34
N ILE A 144 21.64 5.44 -8.38
CA ILE A 144 21.80 5.01 -9.76
C ILE A 144 23.20 4.44 -9.95
N ASP A 145 24.24 5.17 -9.52
CA ASP A 145 25.64 4.71 -9.56
C ASP A 145 25.82 3.37 -8.82
N ALA A 146 25.14 3.18 -7.68
CA ALA A 146 25.22 1.94 -6.92
C ALA A 146 24.61 0.73 -7.67
N PHE A 147 23.53 0.92 -8.41
CA PHE A 147 22.98 -0.13 -9.28
C PHE A 147 23.90 -0.43 -10.46
N GLU A 148 24.48 0.60 -11.07
CA GLU A 148 25.42 0.44 -12.19
C GLU A 148 26.68 -0.31 -11.75
N ALA A 149 27.19 -0.02 -10.54
CA ALA A 149 28.34 -0.70 -9.97
C ALA A 149 28.14 -2.21 -9.75
N VAL A 150 26.90 -2.67 -9.58
CA VAL A 150 26.55 -4.09 -9.42
C VAL A 150 25.99 -4.73 -10.71
N GLY A 151 26.14 -4.08 -11.86
CA GLY A 151 25.87 -4.65 -13.18
C GLY A 151 24.45 -4.43 -13.71
N TYR A 152 23.75 -3.40 -13.22
CA TYR A 152 22.41 -3.03 -13.70
C TYR A 152 22.42 -1.67 -14.41
N ARG A 153 21.59 -1.53 -15.42
CA ARG A 153 21.27 -0.25 -16.06
C ARG A 153 19.95 0.25 -15.54
N VAL A 154 19.92 1.51 -15.11
CA VAL A 154 18.68 2.20 -14.71
C VAL A 154 18.06 2.88 -15.93
N ARG A 155 16.74 2.80 -16.06
CA ARG A 155 15.99 3.52 -17.10
C ARG A 155 16.04 5.02 -16.84
N LEU A 156 16.64 5.76 -17.76
CA LEU A 156 16.68 7.23 -17.73
C LEU A 156 15.89 7.81 -18.92
N PRO A 157 15.26 8.98 -18.74
CA PRO A 157 15.08 9.65 -17.46
C PRO A 157 14.19 8.83 -16.51
N TRP A 158 14.47 8.90 -15.20
CA TRP A 158 13.57 8.30 -14.20
C TRP A 158 12.21 9.04 -14.18
N SER A 159 11.18 8.41 -13.63
CA SER A 159 9.84 8.96 -13.68
C SER A 159 9.15 9.03 -12.31
N VAL A 160 8.35 10.07 -12.14
CA VAL A 160 7.39 10.21 -11.04
C VAL A 160 5.99 9.92 -11.57
N LEU A 161 5.44 8.78 -11.23
CA LEU A 161 4.14 8.34 -11.68
C LEU A 161 3.06 8.77 -10.68
N ASN A 162 1.90 9.21 -11.19
CA ASN A 162 0.74 9.54 -10.38
C ASN A 162 -0.29 8.42 -10.46
N ALA A 163 -0.71 7.87 -9.33
CA ALA A 163 -1.71 6.81 -9.27
C ALA A 163 -3.02 7.18 -9.98
N ALA A 164 -3.39 8.47 -9.98
CA ALA A 164 -4.55 8.98 -10.72
C ALA A 164 -4.48 8.73 -12.23
N SER A 165 -3.29 8.59 -12.79
CA SER A 165 -3.09 8.27 -14.22
C SER A 165 -3.23 6.78 -14.55
N TYR A 166 -3.48 5.95 -13.53
CA TYR A 166 -3.59 4.49 -13.64
C TYR A 166 -4.89 3.95 -13.01
N GLY A 167 -5.97 4.73 -13.09
CA GLY A 167 -7.30 4.31 -12.64
C GLY A 167 -7.53 4.37 -11.12
N VAL A 168 -6.69 5.06 -10.36
CA VAL A 168 -6.85 5.20 -8.90
C VAL A 168 -7.46 6.56 -8.55
N PRO A 169 -8.56 6.64 -7.79
CA PRO A 169 -9.20 7.90 -7.41
C PRO A 169 -8.41 8.65 -6.30
N GLN A 170 -7.10 8.82 -6.51
CA GLN A 170 -6.21 9.45 -5.54
C GLN A 170 -5.03 10.16 -6.23
N ASP A 171 -4.78 11.43 -5.87
CA ASP A 171 -3.54 12.12 -6.24
C ASP A 171 -2.40 11.63 -5.34
N ARG A 172 -1.67 10.62 -5.85
CA ARG A 172 -0.53 9.99 -5.16
C ARG A 172 0.62 9.83 -6.12
N ARG A 173 1.64 10.66 -5.96
CA ARG A 173 2.83 10.67 -6.82
C ARG A 173 3.96 9.91 -6.15
N ARG A 174 4.60 9.01 -6.91
CA ARG A 174 5.72 8.19 -6.47
C ARG A 174 6.81 8.17 -7.52
N LEU A 175 8.05 8.27 -7.05
CA LEU A 175 9.23 8.01 -7.86
C LEU A 175 9.36 6.51 -8.09
N PHE A 176 9.63 6.14 -9.34
CA PHE A 176 10.04 4.79 -9.69
C PHE A 176 11.39 4.82 -10.39
N LEU A 177 12.29 3.94 -9.96
CA LEU A 177 13.46 3.56 -10.73
C LEU A 177 13.22 2.15 -11.26
N LEU A 178 13.29 2.00 -12.57
CA LEU A 178 13.21 0.71 -13.25
C LEU A 178 14.60 0.38 -13.78
N GLY A 179 15.05 -0.86 -13.59
CA GLY A 179 16.34 -1.27 -14.11
C GLY A 179 16.37 -2.72 -14.53
N ALA A 180 17.38 -3.04 -15.31
CA ALA A 180 17.63 -4.38 -15.85
C ALA A 180 19.13 -4.68 -15.77
N LYS A 181 19.50 -5.96 -15.75
CA LYS A 181 20.89 -6.39 -15.99
C LYS A 181 21.44 -5.77 -17.27
N ASN A 182 22.75 -5.54 -17.32
CA ASN A 182 23.40 -4.88 -18.45
C ASN A 182 23.19 -5.55 -19.80
N ASN A 183 22.92 -6.86 -19.82
CA ASN A 183 22.66 -7.64 -21.03
C ASN A 183 21.18 -7.69 -21.45
N LEU A 184 20.27 -7.06 -20.69
CA LEU A 184 18.84 -7.04 -20.95
C LEU A 184 18.36 -5.64 -21.36
N GLN A 185 17.25 -5.56 -22.05
CA GLN A 185 16.59 -4.29 -22.35
C GLN A 185 15.96 -3.68 -21.07
N THR A 186 16.23 -2.39 -20.82
CA THR A 186 15.60 -1.69 -19.70
C THR A 186 14.11 -1.47 -19.96
N PRO A 187 13.24 -1.71 -18.96
CA PRO A 187 11.80 -1.50 -19.11
C PRO A 187 11.45 -0.05 -19.44
N LEU A 188 10.41 0.16 -20.20
CA LEU A 188 9.83 1.50 -20.40
C LEU A 188 8.90 1.84 -19.23
N TYR A 189 8.73 3.13 -18.91
CA TYR A 189 7.69 3.54 -18.00
C TYR A 189 6.31 3.35 -18.64
N PRO A 190 5.31 2.83 -17.87
CA PRO A 190 3.98 2.61 -18.42
C PRO A 190 3.32 3.91 -18.84
N ALA A 191 2.62 3.89 -19.99
CA ALA A 191 1.82 5.02 -20.41
C ALA A 191 0.61 5.23 -19.49
N PRO A 192 0.17 6.48 -19.26
CA PRO A 192 -1.09 6.77 -18.58
C PRO A 192 -2.29 6.10 -19.27
N ILE A 193 -3.22 5.56 -18.49
CA ILE A 193 -4.49 4.97 -18.99
C ILE A 193 -5.71 5.82 -18.63
N THR A 194 -5.56 6.75 -17.67
CA THR A 194 -6.59 7.68 -17.26
C THR A 194 -6.04 9.09 -17.12
N THR A 195 -6.93 10.09 -17.23
CA THR A 195 -6.60 11.49 -17.03
C THR A 195 -7.59 12.16 -16.08
N ARG A 196 -7.13 13.14 -15.32
CA ARG A 196 -8.01 13.94 -14.45
C ARG A 196 -8.86 14.87 -15.31
N MET A 197 -10.12 15.07 -14.93
CA MET A 197 -11.05 15.95 -15.66
C MET A 197 -10.55 17.41 -15.76
N ASP A 198 -9.82 17.90 -14.75
CA ASP A 198 -9.22 19.23 -14.74
C ASP A 198 -7.92 19.38 -15.56
N GLN A 199 -7.41 18.27 -16.08
CA GLN A 199 -6.17 18.19 -16.89
C GLN A 199 -6.41 17.60 -18.29
N GLN A 200 -7.66 17.54 -18.73
CA GLN A 200 -8.06 16.93 -19.98
C GLN A 200 -7.60 17.76 -21.19
N LEU A 201 -6.31 17.69 -21.48
CA LEU A 201 -5.72 18.23 -22.72
C LEU A 201 -5.84 17.25 -23.91
N GLU A 202 -6.09 15.97 -23.63
CA GLU A 202 -6.25 14.92 -24.62
C GLU A 202 -7.54 14.14 -24.38
N HIS A 203 -8.49 14.24 -25.29
CA HIS A 203 -9.79 13.52 -25.25
C HIS A 203 -9.68 12.00 -25.46
N THR A 204 -8.48 11.44 -25.52
CA THR A 204 -8.22 10.03 -25.84
C THR A 204 -8.19 9.11 -24.63
N LEU A 205 -7.93 9.62 -23.42
CA LEU A 205 -7.87 8.82 -22.20
C LEU A 205 -9.19 8.85 -21.43
N SER A 206 -9.54 7.72 -20.83
CA SER A 206 -10.67 7.65 -19.92
C SER A 206 -10.48 8.57 -18.71
N PRO A 207 -11.54 9.14 -18.13
CA PRO A 207 -11.41 9.94 -16.91
C PRO A 207 -10.96 9.07 -15.72
N THR A 208 -10.15 9.65 -14.85
CA THR A 208 -9.82 9.04 -13.55
C THR A 208 -11.11 8.86 -12.74
N PRO A 209 -11.34 7.68 -12.13
CA PRO A 209 -12.51 7.46 -11.28
C PRO A 209 -12.62 8.48 -10.16
N THR A 210 -13.85 8.88 -9.82
CA THR A 210 -14.14 9.86 -8.76
C THR A 210 -14.32 9.20 -7.39
N CYS A 211 -14.36 10.00 -6.32
CA CYS A 211 -14.67 9.50 -4.99
C CYS A 211 -16.08 8.90 -4.91
N ALA A 212 -17.05 9.46 -5.64
CA ALA A 212 -18.41 8.91 -5.69
C ALA A 212 -18.43 7.55 -6.40
N GLU A 213 -17.69 7.38 -7.48
CA GLU A 213 -17.58 6.10 -8.18
C GLU A 213 -16.89 5.03 -7.32
N ALA A 214 -15.94 5.44 -6.50
CA ALA A 214 -15.20 4.53 -5.63
C ALA A 214 -15.99 4.09 -4.37
N LEU A 215 -16.83 4.96 -3.82
CA LEU A 215 -17.45 4.76 -2.51
C LEU A 215 -18.97 4.66 -2.54
N GLY A 216 -19.62 5.08 -3.62
CA GLY A 216 -21.09 5.26 -3.67
C GLY A 216 -21.91 3.96 -3.57
N ASP A 217 -21.28 2.80 -3.79
CA ASP A 217 -21.92 1.48 -3.63
C ASP A 217 -21.70 0.88 -2.23
N LEU A 218 -20.81 1.46 -1.43
CA LEU A 218 -20.56 1.02 -0.06
C LEU A 218 -21.66 1.56 0.87
N PRO A 219 -22.23 0.71 1.72
CA PRO A 219 -23.23 1.19 2.68
C PRO A 219 -22.57 2.06 3.76
N ASP A 220 -23.34 3.01 4.29
CA ASP A 220 -22.87 3.84 5.40
C ASP A 220 -22.60 2.98 6.64
N ALA A 221 -21.33 2.96 7.06
CA ALA A 221 -20.91 2.19 8.24
C ALA A 221 -21.63 2.60 9.53
N ASP A 222 -22.10 3.85 9.64
CA ASP A 222 -22.79 4.34 10.83
C ASP A 222 -24.18 3.69 11.03
N ARG A 223 -24.73 3.05 10.01
CA ARG A 223 -25.99 2.29 10.09
C ARG A 223 -25.85 0.90 10.74
N TYR A 224 -24.63 0.46 11.00
CA TYR A 224 -24.34 -0.87 11.57
C TYR A 224 -23.70 -0.73 12.95
N GLU A 225 -24.50 -0.95 14.00
CA GLU A 225 -24.02 -0.84 15.39
C GLU A 225 -22.86 -1.79 15.68
N GLN A 226 -22.88 -2.99 15.08
CA GLN A 226 -21.83 -3.99 15.24
C GLN A 226 -20.44 -3.47 14.86
N LEU A 227 -20.36 -2.50 13.94
CA LEU A 227 -19.09 -1.91 13.51
C LEU A 227 -18.46 -0.95 14.55
N ALA A 228 -19.12 -0.75 15.69
CA ALA A 228 -18.51 -0.07 16.85
C ALA A 228 -17.40 -0.94 17.48
N GLU A 229 -17.61 -2.27 17.50
CA GLU A 229 -16.73 -3.25 18.16
C GLU A 229 -16.05 -4.22 17.17
N ALA A 230 -16.70 -4.47 16.00
CA ALA A 230 -16.20 -5.33 14.93
C ALA A 230 -15.68 -4.49 13.74
N ASP A 231 -14.91 -5.12 12.88
CA ASP A 231 -14.44 -4.50 11.62
C ASP A 231 -15.18 -5.02 10.38
N GLU A 232 -16.15 -5.93 10.57
CA GLU A 232 -16.94 -6.50 9.49
C GLU A 232 -18.40 -6.73 9.86
N VAL A 233 -19.26 -6.68 8.85
CA VAL A 233 -20.70 -6.94 9.00
C VAL A 233 -21.29 -7.50 7.69
N LYS A 234 -22.32 -8.36 7.78
CA LYS A 234 -23.09 -8.77 6.60
C LYS A 234 -23.89 -7.60 6.07
N ILE A 235 -23.82 -7.40 4.75
CA ILE A 235 -24.60 -6.36 4.07
C ILE A 235 -25.75 -6.99 3.28
N GLY A 236 -26.79 -6.18 3.05
CA GLY A 236 -27.92 -6.54 2.19
C GLY A 236 -27.57 -6.55 0.71
N ALA A 237 -28.60 -6.42 -0.12
CA ALA A 237 -28.43 -6.32 -1.57
C ALA A 237 -27.65 -5.06 -1.96
N LEU A 238 -26.83 -5.18 -2.99
CA LEU A 238 -26.13 -4.05 -3.57
C LEU A 238 -27.09 -3.08 -4.27
N PRO A 239 -26.74 -1.79 -4.40
CA PRO A 239 -27.48 -0.87 -5.23
C PRO A 239 -27.65 -1.41 -6.66
N ARG A 240 -28.80 -1.11 -7.31
CA ARG A 240 -29.06 -1.57 -8.69
C ARG A 240 -28.04 -1.05 -9.69
N LYS A 241 -27.52 0.14 -9.47
CA LYS A 241 -26.50 0.77 -10.34
C LYS A 241 -25.26 1.05 -9.52
N ILE A 242 -24.15 0.47 -9.92
CA ILE A 242 -22.82 0.68 -9.36
C ILE A 242 -21.88 1.06 -10.50
N SER A 243 -20.85 1.86 -10.21
CA SER A 243 -19.85 2.29 -11.18
C SER A 243 -19.00 1.11 -11.70
N GLU A 244 -18.35 1.28 -12.85
CA GLU A 244 -17.40 0.28 -13.36
C GLU A 244 -16.24 0.06 -12.38
N TYR A 245 -15.72 1.13 -11.78
CA TYR A 245 -14.69 1.04 -10.75
C TYR A 245 -15.15 0.18 -9.57
N ALA A 246 -16.36 0.41 -9.04
CA ALA A 246 -16.89 -0.41 -7.96
C ALA A 246 -17.12 -1.86 -8.38
N ARG A 247 -17.50 -2.12 -9.64
CA ARG A 247 -17.63 -3.49 -10.19
C ARG A 247 -16.28 -4.21 -10.21
N GLU A 248 -15.21 -3.52 -10.63
CA GLU A 248 -13.85 -4.05 -10.58
C GLU A 248 -13.44 -4.37 -9.13
N MET A 249 -13.59 -3.40 -8.22
CA MET A 249 -13.21 -3.59 -6.81
C MET A 249 -13.99 -4.71 -6.11
N ARG A 250 -15.22 -4.97 -6.54
CA ARG A 250 -16.05 -6.09 -6.05
C ARG A 250 -15.81 -7.41 -6.79
N CYS A 251 -14.87 -7.45 -7.72
CA CYS A 251 -14.61 -8.61 -8.58
C CYS A 251 -15.87 -9.06 -9.38
N LEU A 252 -16.73 -8.12 -9.78
CA LEU A 252 -17.91 -8.34 -10.60
C LEU A 252 -17.69 -8.01 -12.09
N ALA A 253 -16.60 -7.35 -12.43
CA ALA A 253 -16.18 -7.14 -13.80
C ALA A 253 -15.54 -8.42 -14.36
N ASN A 254 -15.69 -8.66 -15.66
CA ASN A 254 -15.20 -9.88 -16.33
C ASN A 254 -13.69 -10.09 -16.18
N ASP A 255 -12.93 -9.02 -16.03
CA ASP A 255 -11.46 -9.03 -15.93
C ASP A 255 -10.94 -8.46 -14.60
N ALA A 256 -11.75 -8.44 -13.55
CA ALA A 256 -11.38 -7.82 -12.27
C ALA A 256 -10.15 -8.44 -11.58
N TRP A 257 -9.81 -9.67 -11.92
CA TRP A 257 -8.61 -10.35 -11.41
C TRP A 257 -7.37 -10.09 -12.27
N HIS A 258 -7.55 -9.56 -13.49
CA HIS A 258 -6.49 -9.41 -14.49
C HIS A 258 -5.75 -10.75 -14.70
N PHE A 259 -4.44 -10.80 -14.48
CA PHE A 259 -3.67 -12.05 -14.46
C PHE A 259 -3.42 -12.56 -13.03
N GLY A 260 -4.00 -11.93 -12.00
CA GLY A 260 -3.89 -12.36 -10.61
C GLY A 260 -4.62 -13.67 -10.35
N ILE A 261 -4.33 -14.27 -9.22
CA ILE A 261 -4.97 -15.51 -8.77
C ILE A 261 -6.28 -15.13 -8.07
N PRO A 262 -7.43 -15.67 -8.47
CA PRO A 262 -8.69 -15.45 -7.76
C PRO A 262 -8.60 -15.88 -6.29
N ARG A 263 -9.36 -15.23 -5.42
CA ARG A 263 -9.46 -15.60 -3.99
C ARG A 263 -10.86 -16.06 -3.63
N GLU A 264 -10.93 -17.07 -2.79
CA GLU A 264 -12.19 -17.48 -2.15
C GLU A 264 -12.53 -16.48 -1.07
N TRP A 265 -13.62 -15.72 -1.25
CA TRP A 265 -14.05 -14.71 -0.31
C TRP A 265 -15.56 -14.51 -0.29
N ASN A 266 -16.08 -13.90 0.75
CA ASN A 266 -17.51 -13.64 0.89
C ASN A 266 -17.83 -12.19 0.50
N SER A 267 -18.38 -11.99 -0.70
CA SER A 267 -18.78 -10.68 -1.23
C SER A 267 -19.95 -10.01 -0.47
N LYS A 268 -20.65 -10.76 0.40
CA LYS A 268 -21.71 -10.24 1.26
C LYS A 268 -21.20 -9.68 2.60
N LEU A 269 -19.90 -9.62 2.80
CA LEU A 269 -19.28 -9.01 3.97
C LEU A 269 -18.72 -7.64 3.61
N LEU A 270 -19.15 -6.61 4.32
CA LEU A 270 -18.45 -5.33 4.41
C LEU A 270 -17.33 -5.49 5.45
N THR A 271 -16.07 -5.44 5.03
CA THR A 271 -14.91 -5.74 5.87
C THR A 271 -14.04 -4.52 6.08
N SER A 272 -13.16 -4.53 7.09
CA SER A 272 -12.24 -3.41 7.42
C SER A 272 -13.01 -2.08 7.62
N SER A 273 -14.20 -2.14 8.17
CA SER A 273 -15.15 -1.00 8.25
C SER A 273 -15.49 -0.58 9.68
N ALA A 274 -14.62 -0.87 10.65
CA ALA A 274 -14.79 -0.44 12.04
C ALA A 274 -15.07 1.08 12.11
N ARG A 275 -16.17 1.45 12.80
CA ARG A 275 -16.61 2.84 12.94
C ARG A 275 -15.66 3.68 13.78
N THR A 276 -15.54 4.96 13.46
CA THR A 276 -14.92 5.95 14.34
C THR A 276 -16.03 6.72 15.04
N MET A 277 -16.05 6.64 16.37
CA MET A 277 -16.99 7.41 17.19
C MET A 277 -16.48 8.85 17.26
N HIS A 278 -17.05 9.71 16.43
CA HIS A 278 -16.80 11.16 16.49
C HIS A 278 -17.75 11.82 17.49
N SER A 279 -17.27 12.88 18.15
CA SER A 279 -18.13 13.72 18.96
C SER A 279 -19.15 14.45 18.06
N GLU A 280 -20.27 14.88 18.64
CA GLU A 280 -21.27 15.64 17.92
C GLU A 280 -20.71 16.95 17.35
N ILE A 281 -19.85 17.63 18.12
CA ILE A 281 -19.14 18.83 17.67
C ILE A 281 -18.29 18.56 16.42
N SER A 282 -17.57 17.42 16.39
CA SER A 282 -16.79 17.04 15.20
C SER A 282 -17.71 16.77 14.01
N ARG A 283 -18.85 16.09 14.22
CA ARG A 283 -19.82 15.78 13.17
C ARG A 283 -20.44 17.06 12.58
N LEU A 284 -20.76 18.04 13.39
CA LEU A 284 -21.26 19.34 12.92
C LEU A 284 -20.22 20.07 12.05
N ARG A 285 -18.96 20.18 12.52
CA ARG A 285 -17.88 20.78 11.72
C ARG A 285 -17.67 20.03 10.40
N PHE A 286 -17.72 18.70 10.41
CA PHE A 286 -17.61 17.90 9.19
C PHE A 286 -18.77 18.13 8.22
N ALA A 287 -19.99 18.39 8.74
CA ALA A 287 -21.14 18.75 7.92
C ALA A 287 -20.92 20.10 7.22
N GLU A 288 -20.44 21.10 7.96
CA GLU A 288 -20.21 22.48 7.49
C GLU A 288 -19.00 22.61 6.56
N THR A 289 -18.05 21.67 6.63
CA THR A 289 -16.87 21.67 5.75
C THR A 289 -17.28 21.45 4.30
N THR A 290 -16.89 22.35 3.41
CA THR A 290 -17.15 22.22 1.97
C THR A 290 -16.42 21.02 1.38
N PRO A 291 -17.07 20.17 0.56
CA PRO A 291 -16.37 19.12 -0.18
C PRO A 291 -15.19 19.68 -1.01
N GLY A 292 -14.06 18.97 -1.01
CA GLY A 292 -12.83 19.43 -1.67
C GLY A 292 -11.95 20.38 -0.82
N SER A 293 -12.37 20.72 0.41
CA SER A 293 -11.62 21.60 1.29
C SER A 293 -11.11 20.88 2.55
N VAL A 294 -10.27 21.58 3.33
CA VAL A 294 -9.68 21.09 4.59
C VAL A 294 -10.44 21.67 5.77
N GLU A 295 -10.89 20.83 6.70
CA GLU A 295 -11.51 21.23 7.95
C GLU A 295 -10.48 21.95 8.83
N PRO A 296 -10.75 23.20 9.27
CA PRO A 296 -9.74 24.07 9.87
C PRO A 296 -9.09 23.55 11.16
N ILE A 297 -9.83 22.80 11.98
CA ILE A 297 -9.40 22.34 13.31
C ILE A 297 -8.68 20.99 13.23
N SER A 298 -9.32 19.97 12.63
CA SER A 298 -8.73 18.64 12.49
C SER A 298 -7.69 18.55 11.39
N ARG A 299 -7.72 19.49 10.44
CA ARG A 299 -6.90 19.49 9.22
C ARG A 299 -7.20 18.28 8.32
N PHE A 300 -8.38 17.68 8.45
CA PHE A 300 -8.80 16.61 7.58
C PHE A 300 -9.41 17.17 6.30
N PHE A 301 -9.02 16.57 5.18
CA PHE A 301 -9.59 16.89 3.88
C PHE A 301 -10.97 16.26 3.75
N LYS A 302 -11.99 17.01 3.35
CA LYS A 302 -13.29 16.47 2.99
C LYS A 302 -13.30 16.10 1.52
N LEU A 303 -13.59 14.84 1.22
CA LEU A 303 -13.66 14.36 -0.15
C LEU A 303 -14.72 15.14 -0.94
N ALA A 304 -14.45 15.38 -2.23
CA ALA A 304 -15.44 15.85 -3.19
C ALA A 304 -16.00 14.64 -3.96
N PRO A 305 -17.33 14.53 -4.15
CA PRO A 305 -17.93 13.37 -4.82
C PRO A 305 -17.44 13.21 -6.25
N ASP A 306 -17.28 14.30 -6.98
CA ASP A 306 -16.83 14.42 -8.38
C ASP A 306 -15.31 14.57 -8.53
N GLY A 307 -14.57 14.65 -7.41
CA GLY A 307 -13.12 14.75 -7.39
C GLY A 307 -12.43 13.44 -7.04
N ILE A 308 -11.11 13.52 -6.90
CA ILE A 308 -10.26 12.44 -6.39
C ILE A 308 -9.75 12.75 -4.99
N SER A 309 -9.36 11.73 -4.25
CA SER A 309 -8.78 11.88 -2.91
C SER A 309 -7.39 12.53 -2.98
N ASN A 310 -7.04 13.30 -1.97
CA ASN A 310 -5.66 13.65 -1.68
C ASN A 310 -4.85 12.41 -1.28
N THR A 311 -3.50 12.53 -1.23
CA THR A 311 -2.63 11.42 -0.80
C THR A 311 -3.02 10.91 0.58
N LEU A 312 -3.43 9.64 0.67
CA LEU A 312 -3.72 8.95 1.92
C LEU A 312 -2.42 8.68 2.68
N ARG A 313 -2.39 9.03 3.97
CA ARG A 313 -1.18 8.99 4.81
C ARG A 313 -1.24 7.85 5.79
N ALA A 314 -0.06 7.29 6.11
CA ALA A 314 0.09 6.21 7.11
C ALA A 314 -0.14 6.66 8.56
N GLY A 315 -0.12 7.98 8.82
CA GLY A 315 -0.15 8.48 10.19
C GLY A 315 1.22 8.37 10.89
N THR A 316 1.20 8.55 12.20
CA THR A 316 2.39 8.47 13.06
C THR A 316 2.23 7.41 14.14
N ASP A 317 3.35 6.95 14.67
CA ASP A 317 3.43 6.05 15.82
C ASP A 317 3.83 6.81 17.11
N ALA A 318 3.97 6.06 18.21
CA ALA A 318 4.34 6.62 19.50
C ALA A 318 5.73 7.28 19.52
N ALA A 319 6.67 6.85 18.70
CA ALA A 319 8.03 7.40 18.63
C ALA A 319 8.01 8.85 18.10
N ARG A 320 6.96 9.23 17.38
CA ARG A 320 6.72 10.59 16.88
C ARG A 320 5.68 11.38 17.70
N GLY A 321 5.48 11.01 18.96
CA GLY A 321 4.63 11.72 19.92
C GLY A 321 3.27 11.09 20.16
N ALA A 322 2.50 10.73 19.16
CA ALA A 322 1.18 10.12 19.32
C ALA A 322 0.81 9.23 18.14
N PHE A 323 0.05 8.18 18.43
CA PHE A 323 -0.58 7.39 17.37
C PHE A 323 -1.63 8.23 16.65
N THR A 324 -1.40 8.55 15.38
CA THR A 324 -2.37 9.24 14.53
C THR A 324 -2.76 8.37 13.34
N SER A 325 -3.99 8.54 12.89
CA SER A 325 -4.52 7.88 11.69
C SER A 325 -5.35 8.90 10.90
N PRO A 326 -4.68 9.87 10.26
CA PRO A 326 -5.38 10.93 9.54
C PRO A 326 -6.07 10.32 8.32
N ARG A 327 -7.40 10.39 8.31
CA ARG A 327 -8.24 9.93 7.21
C ARG A 327 -9.13 11.07 6.74
N PRO A 328 -9.40 11.17 5.44
CA PRO A 328 -10.33 12.15 4.92
C PRO A 328 -11.73 12.05 5.56
N ILE A 329 -12.45 13.16 5.54
CA ILE A 329 -13.89 13.20 5.85
C ILE A 329 -14.63 12.69 4.61
N HIS A 330 -15.61 11.82 4.80
CA HIS A 330 -16.45 11.31 3.73
C HIS A 330 -17.29 12.45 3.09
N TYR A 331 -17.46 12.42 1.76
CA TYR A 331 -18.18 13.49 1.05
C TYR A 331 -19.68 13.56 1.43
N ALA A 332 -20.33 12.42 1.75
CA ALA A 332 -21.76 12.33 2.06
C ALA A 332 -22.05 12.08 3.54
N HIS A 333 -21.09 11.64 4.34
CA HIS A 333 -21.29 11.28 5.74
C HIS A 333 -20.39 12.13 6.66
N ASN A 334 -20.96 12.61 7.78
CA ASN A 334 -20.26 13.51 8.71
C ASN A 334 -19.29 12.73 9.62
N ARG A 335 -18.39 11.97 9.00
CA ARG A 335 -17.38 11.13 9.65
C ARG A 335 -16.14 10.98 8.77
N CYS A 336 -15.02 10.60 9.38
CA CYS A 336 -13.89 10.12 8.60
C CYS A 336 -14.24 8.82 7.89
N ILE A 337 -13.59 8.60 6.75
CA ILE A 337 -13.74 7.34 6.00
C ILE A 337 -13.25 6.15 6.83
N THR A 338 -13.83 4.98 6.59
CA THR A 338 -13.38 3.69 7.14
C THR A 338 -12.10 3.21 6.45
N VAL A 339 -11.50 2.16 6.96
CA VAL A 339 -10.34 1.53 6.31
C VAL A 339 -10.73 0.91 4.96
N ARG A 340 -11.95 0.35 4.82
CA ARG A 340 -12.46 -0.15 3.53
C ARG A 340 -12.63 0.97 2.50
N GLU A 341 -13.23 2.09 2.89
CA GLU A 341 -13.36 3.25 2.03
C GLU A 341 -11.97 3.81 1.62
N MET A 342 -11.03 3.83 2.56
CA MET A 342 -9.64 4.19 2.27
C MET A 342 -8.97 3.21 1.28
N ALA A 343 -9.22 1.90 1.43
CA ALA A 343 -8.72 0.86 0.53
C ALA A 343 -9.25 1.04 -0.90
N ARG A 344 -10.56 1.34 -1.04
CA ARG A 344 -11.20 1.63 -2.33
C ARG A 344 -10.56 2.85 -3.03
N LEU A 345 -10.33 3.94 -2.29
CA LEU A 345 -9.63 5.12 -2.82
C LEU A 345 -8.15 4.85 -3.17
N HIS A 346 -7.61 3.73 -2.74
CA HIS A 346 -6.24 3.30 -3.02
C HIS A 346 -6.13 2.20 -4.08
N GLY A 347 -7.27 1.71 -4.59
CA GLY A 347 -7.33 0.67 -5.62
C GLY A 347 -7.18 -0.77 -5.10
N PHE A 348 -7.44 -1.01 -3.81
CA PHE A 348 -7.52 -2.38 -3.28
C PHE A 348 -8.91 -2.98 -3.50
N PRO A 349 -9.03 -4.19 -4.04
CA PRO A 349 -10.30 -4.88 -4.18
C PRO A 349 -10.89 -5.29 -2.82
N ASP A 350 -12.20 -5.56 -2.77
CA ASP A 350 -12.92 -5.80 -1.52
C ASP A 350 -12.54 -7.11 -0.82
N TRP A 351 -12.04 -8.09 -1.55
CA TRP A 351 -11.54 -9.33 -0.96
C TRP A 351 -10.26 -9.13 -0.16
N PHE A 352 -9.46 -8.07 -0.48
CA PHE A 352 -8.21 -7.78 0.22
C PHE A 352 -8.50 -7.27 1.63
N ARG A 353 -7.86 -7.86 2.60
CA ARG A 353 -8.11 -7.58 4.02
C ARG A 353 -6.94 -6.82 4.64
N PHE A 354 -7.27 -6.04 5.66
CA PHE A 354 -6.31 -5.30 6.47
C PHE A 354 -6.46 -5.70 7.94
N HIS A 355 -5.50 -5.31 8.77
CA HIS A 355 -5.60 -5.54 10.20
C HIS A 355 -6.89 -4.91 10.76
N ARG A 356 -7.56 -5.61 11.70
CA ARG A 356 -8.87 -5.21 12.25
C ARG A 356 -8.87 -3.81 12.88
N THR A 357 -7.72 -3.39 13.46
CA THR A 357 -7.66 -2.07 14.10
C THR A 357 -7.50 -0.97 13.05
N LYS A 358 -8.24 0.12 13.24
CA LYS A 358 -8.23 1.27 12.32
C LYS A 358 -6.85 1.87 12.12
N TRP A 359 -6.01 1.87 13.15
CA TRP A 359 -4.68 2.45 13.08
C TRP A 359 -3.76 1.62 12.19
N HIS A 360 -3.66 0.32 12.42
CA HIS A 360 -2.83 -0.56 11.59
C HIS A 360 -3.37 -0.64 10.15
N GLY A 361 -4.70 -0.81 9.98
CA GLY A 361 -5.29 -0.88 8.64
C GLY A 361 -5.05 0.39 7.81
N ALA A 362 -5.24 1.58 8.39
CA ALA A 362 -4.96 2.83 7.69
C ALA A 362 -3.46 3.03 7.42
N ARG A 363 -2.58 2.60 8.33
CA ARG A 363 -1.12 2.63 8.13
C ARG A 363 -0.68 1.72 7.00
N GLN A 364 -1.24 0.53 6.92
CA GLN A 364 -0.99 -0.44 5.85
C GLN A 364 -1.33 0.14 4.48
N ILE A 365 -2.49 0.78 4.34
CA ILE A 365 -2.90 1.43 3.08
C ILE A 365 -2.03 2.67 2.80
N GLY A 366 -1.80 3.52 3.80
CA GLY A 366 -1.04 4.76 3.62
C GLY A 366 0.41 4.54 3.18
N ASN A 367 1.03 3.41 3.60
CA ASN A 367 2.38 3.01 3.20
C ASN A 367 2.39 2.28 1.84
N ALA A 368 1.29 1.68 1.41
CA ALA A 368 1.27 0.85 0.21
C ALA A 368 1.46 1.66 -1.08
N VAL A 369 1.99 1.00 -2.09
CA VAL A 369 1.83 1.40 -3.49
C VAL A 369 0.43 0.97 -3.94
N PRO A 370 -0.35 1.85 -4.60
CA PRO A 370 -1.66 1.47 -5.15
C PRO A 370 -1.55 0.30 -6.11
N PRO A 371 -2.32 -0.79 -5.92
CA PRO A 371 -2.21 -1.97 -6.77
C PRO A 371 -2.35 -1.72 -8.27
N PRO A 372 -3.25 -0.84 -8.77
CA PRO A 372 -3.32 -0.57 -10.21
C PRO A 372 -2.05 0.12 -10.76
N LEU A 373 -1.43 1.02 -9.97
CA LEU A 373 -0.14 1.63 -10.36
C LEU A 373 0.98 0.59 -10.35
N ALA A 374 1.05 -0.26 -9.32
CA ALA A 374 2.02 -1.35 -9.24
C ALA A 374 1.84 -2.34 -10.39
N ARG A 375 0.59 -2.68 -10.76
CA ARG A 375 0.27 -3.52 -11.91
C ARG A 375 0.78 -2.91 -13.23
N ALA A 376 0.56 -1.62 -13.46
CA ALA A 376 1.05 -0.95 -14.66
C ALA A 376 2.59 -1.02 -14.77
N VAL A 377 3.30 -0.77 -13.68
CA VAL A 377 4.77 -0.90 -13.63
C VAL A 377 5.20 -2.35 -13.85
N ALA A 378 4.54 -3.32 -13.19
CA ALA A 378 4.86 -4.73 -13.36
C ALA A 378 4.58 -5.25 -14.77
N SER A 379 3.52 -4.76 -15.45
CA SER A 379 3.25 -5.09 -16.86
C SER A 379 4.38 -4.61 -17.78
N ALA A 380 4.95 -3.43 -17.52
CA ALA A 380 6.11 -2.94 -18.28
C ALA A 380 7.37 -3.82 -18.08
N ILE A 381 7.52 -4.45 -16.91
CA ILE A 381 8.58 -5.45 -16.67
C ILE A 381 8.28 -6.73 -17.47
N MET A 382 7.01 -7.20 -17.51
CA MET A 382 6.62 -8.35 -18.32
C MET A 382 6.92 -8.14 -19.82
N GLU A 383 6.61 -6.95 -20.33
CA GLU A 383 6.91 -6.57 -21.72
C GLU A 383 8.42 -6.61 -21.98
N ALA A 384 9.23 -6.02 -21.10
CA ALA A 384 10.69 -6.02 -21.24
C ALA A 384 11.30 -7.42 -21.10
N ALA A 385 10.65 -8.32 -20.36
CA ALA A 385 11.02 -9.72 -20.19
C ALA A 385 10.54 -10.60 -21.36
N GLU A 386 9.77 -10.04 -22.30
CA GLU A 386 9.14 -10.76 -23.43
C GLU A 386 8.26 -11.94 -22.97
N VAL A 387 7.61 -11.81 -21.80
CA VAL A 387 6.76 -12.84 -21.24
C VAL A 387 5.28 -12.48 -21.42
N THR A 388 4.53 -13.40 -22.01
CA THR A 388 3.06 -13.29 -22.11
C THR A 388 2.43 -13.83 -20.83
N PRO A 389 1.75 -12.99 -20.03
CA PRO A 389 1.14 -13.43 -18.78
C PRO A 389 -0.04 -14.35 -19.03
N GLN A 390 -0.25 -15.33 -18.13
CA GLN A 390 -1.34 -16.29 -18.21
C GLN A 390 -2.33 -16.09 -17.06
N LYS A 391 -3.63 -16.23 -17.38
CA LYS A 391 -4.70 -16.24 -16.36
C LYS A 391 -4.70 -17.55 -15.58
N VAL A 392 -5.00 -17.45 -14.29
CA VAL A 392 -5.20 -18.59 -13.40
C VAL A 392 -6.70 -18.74 -13.16
N ALA A 393 -7.22 -19.95 -13.38
CA ALA A 393 -8.63 -20.25 -13.19
C ALA A 393 -8.97 -20.66 -11.74
N ASP A 394 -8.06 -21.36 -11.10
CA ASP A 394 -8.27 -21.91 -9.75
C ASP A 394 -8.17 -20.80 -8.70
N ALA A 395 -9.20 -20.70 -7.87
CA ALA A 395 -9.20 -19.76 -6.74
C ALA A 395 -8.41 -20.34 -5.55
N LEU A 396 -7.72 -19.45 -4.84
CA LEU A 396 -7.02 -19.79 -3.60
C LEU A 396 -7.84 -19.38 -2.38
N PRO A 397 -7.87 -20.20 -1.31
CA PRO A 397 -8.39 -19.77 -0.02
C PRO A 397 -7.52 -18.63 0.55
N LEU A 398 -8.13 -17.73 1.29
CA LEU A 398 -7.39 -16.74 2.08
C LEU A 398 -6.77 -17.41 3.32
N GLY A 399 -5.79 -16.76 3.91
CA GLY A 399 -5.12 -17.22 5.12
C GLY A 399 -6.04 -17.29 6.36
N ALA A 400 -5.49 -17.78 7.47
CA ALA A 400 -6.22 -17.88 8.73
C ALA A 400 -6.64 -16.49 9.26
N ARG A 401 -7.92 -16.31 9.61
CA ARG A 401 -8.48 -15.03 10.09
C ARG A 401 -7.76 -14.45 11.32
N LYS A 402 -7.18 -15.31 12.16
CA LYS A 402 -6.38 -14.89 13.32
C LYS A 402 -5.25 -13.93 12.93
N LEU A 403 -4.64 -14.09 11.75
CA LEU A 403 -3.58 -13.20 11.24
C LEU A 403 -3.99 -11.73 11.12
N LEU A 404 -5.29 -11.44 10.99
CA LEU A 404 -5.82 -10.07 10.89
C LEU A 404 -6.06 -9.42 12.24
N THR A 405 -5.93 -10.16 13.34
CA THR A 405 -6.31 -9.72 14.69
C THR A 405 -5.18 -9.78 15.70
N MET A 406 -4.04 -10.34 15.33
CA MET A 406 -2.88 -10.49 16.21
C MET A 406 -2.35 -9.12 16.66
N GLU A 407 -2.22 -8.93 17.96
CA GLU A 407 -1.48 -7.81 18.53
C GLU A 407 0.03 -8.00 18.31
N MET A 408 0.84 -6.94 18.52
CA MET A 408 2.27 -6.95 18.19
C MET A 408 3.03 -8.11 18.86
N SER A 409 2.72 -8.44 20.13
CA SER A 409 3.36 -9.54 20.85
C SER A 409 3.01 -10.91 20.25
N GLU A 410 1.72 -11.13 19.95
CA GLU A 410 1.25 -12.38 19.33
C GLU A 410 1.82 -12.57 17.91
N ALA A 411 1.87 -11.48 17.13
CA ALA A 411 2.45 -11.49 15.78
C ALA A 411 3.96 -11.79 15.84
N SER A 412 4.68 -11.18 16.78
CA SER A 412 6.11 -11.44 16.98
C SER A 412 6.39 -12.90 17.39
N GLU A 413 5.57 -13.43 18.29
CA GLU A 413 5.64 -14.85 18.69
C GLU A 413 5.34 -15.79 17.50
N TYR A 414 4.31 -15.47 16.72
CA TYR A 414 3.94 -16.24 15.51
C TYR A 414 5.10 -16.34 14.51
N TRP A 415 5.85 -15.25 14.32
CA TRP A 415 7.01 -15.22 13.42
C TRP A 415 8.32 -15.63 14.07
N GLY A 416 8.37 -15.84 15.38
CA GLY A 416 9.60 -16.15 16.14
C GLY A 416 10.61 -15.01 16.13
N VAL A 417 10.14 -13.75 16.09
CA VAL A 417 10.99 -12.55 16.04
C VAL A 417 10.86 -11.70 17.31
N PRO A 418 11.88 -10.90 17.67
CA PRO A 418 11.78 -9.99 18.80
C PRO A 418 10.62 -9.00 18.67
N CYS A 419 9.86 -8.78 19.73
CA CYS A 419 8.80 -7.79 19.73
C CYS A 419 9.40 -6.37 19.67
N PRO A 420 9.11 -5.57 18.62
CA PRO A 420 9.71 -4.24 18.45
C PRO A 420 9.19 -3.19 19.42
N VAL A 421 8.12 -3.49 20.15
CA VAL A 421 7.54 -2.58 21.16
C VAL A 421 8.08 -2.96 22.51
N GLN A 422 9.00 -2.16 23.05
CA GLN A 422 9.34 -2.26 24.48
C GLN A 422 8.08 -1.99 25.30
N THR A 423 7.78 -2.89 26.26
CA THR A 423 6.73 -2.68 27.25
C THR A 423 6.94 -1.31 27.89
N ARG A 424 6.00 -0.40 27.68
CA ARG A 424 6.06 0.92 28.34
C ARG A 424 5.99 0.68 29.85
N ASP A 425 7.07 0.96 30.55
CA ASP A 425 6.99 1.29 31.97
C ASP A 425 6.03 2.48 32.12
N ARG A 426 4.84 2.23 32.66
CA ARG A 426 3.86 3.28 32.94
C ARG A 426 4.39 4.19 34.04
N LYS A 427 5.32 5.09 33.71
CA LYS A 427 5.92 6.05 34.66
C LYS A 427 4.96 7.17 35.07
N SER A 428 3.78 7.30 34.51
CA SER A 428 2.79 8.28 34.98
C SER A 428 1.40 7.66 35.02
N GLY A 429 0.72 7.73 36.16
CA GLY A 429 -0.69 7.39 36.32
C GLY A 429 -1.68 8.35 35.61
N ALA A 430 -1.21 9.14 34.66
CA ALA A 430 -2.03 10.09 33.92
C ALA A 430 -3.06 9.34 33.08
N LYS A 431 -4.34 9.48 33.42
CA LYS A 431 -5.46 8.97 32.64
C LYS A 431 -5.42 9.61 31.23
N LYS A 432 -5.59 8.80 30.19
CA LYS A 432 -5.73 9.29 28.83
C LYS A 432 -6.88 10.28 28.78
N ARG A 433 -6.62 11.54 28.36
CA ARG A 433 -7.66 12.56 28.26
C ARG A 433 -8.73 12.09 27.27
N PRO A 434 -10.03 12.20 27.60
CA PRO A 434 -11.10 11.93 26.67
C PRO A 434 -10.99 12.85 25.44
N GLN A 435 -11.39 12.37 24.27
CA GLN A 435 -11.30 13.13 23.01
C GLN A 435 -12.06 14.46 23.07
N TRP A 436 -13.20 14.51 23.77
CA TRP A 436 -13.98 15.72 23.95
C TRP A 436 -13.25 16.85 24.71
N GLN A 437 -12.45 16.49 25.75
CA GLN A 437 -11.63 17.51 26.46
C GLN A 437 -10.56 18.12 25.56
N THR A 438 -9.90 17.28 24.75
CA THR A 438 -8.91 17.75 23.77
C THR A 438 -9.54 18.64 22.70
N GLU A 439 -10.79 18.39 22.34
CA GLU A 439 -11.56 19.21 21.39
C GLU A 439 -11.95 20.57 21.96
N ILE A 440 -12.45 20.62 23.19
CA ILE A 440 -12.77 21.86 23.88
C ILE A 440 -11.53 22.75 24.03
N GLU A 441 -10.38 22.19 24.45
CA GLU A 441 -9.13 22.94 24.54
C GLU A 441 -8.64 23.49 23.18
N ARG A 442 -8.88 22.75 22.10
CA ARG A 442 -8.54 23.23 20.73
C ARG A 442 -9.47 24.34 20.26
N LEU A 443 -10.76 24.24 20.56
CA LEU A 443 -11.74 25.28 20.23
C LEU A 443 -11.43 26.59 20.99
N SER A 444 -11.11 26.51 22.28
CA SER A 444 -10.74 27.69 23.08
C SER A 444 -9.46 28.38 22.61
N ARG A 445 -8.49 27.63 22.03
CA ARG A 445 -7.27 28.19 21.45
C ARG A 445 -7.46 28.76 20.03
N ALA A 446 -8.52 28.38 19.32
CA ALA A 446 -8.82 28.90 17.99
C ALA A 446 -9.65 30.18 18.03
N THR A 447 -10.23 30.51 19.18
CA THR A 447 -11.02 31.75 19.44
C THR A 447 -10.24 32.81 20.21
N SER A 448 -9.03 32.55 20.65
CA SER A 448 -8.03 33.48 21.18
C SER A 448 -6.95 33.78 20.13
#